data_a9ef72c634afb000b829c5a531b15d5e
#
_entry.id   a9ef72c634afb000b829c5a531b15d5e
#
_cell.length_a   1.000
_cell.length_b   1.000
_cell.length_c   1.000
_cell.angle_alpha   90.00
_cell.angle_beta   90.00
_cell.angle_gamma   90.00
#
_symmetry.space_group_name_H-M   'P 1'
#
loop_
_entity.id
_entity.type
_entity.pdbx_description
1 polymer ?
#
loop_
_entity_poly.entity_id
_entity_poly.type
_entity_poly.pdbx_seq_one_letter_code
_entity_poly.pdbx_strand_id
1 'polypeptide(L)'
;MNTPPGEGHDAPRTLAGATILQIVAALRDEPVARTAVNVAQALLRSGARALVAAEAGPLAEELRSHGGEWIPIANDSISPLKLYRGARRLERLIASERVDIVHAQSIGGAWAANMAATQIAVWLVTTLPDVPVTSGLRAYWAGALAKGDRIITPSHYAAAPVMKRLGLPRERITVIPRSIQTGTYDPAAVDADRREALRQAWRVRPDAQLVLVPGRVAPWNGQILVPEIARLLIDSGVRGFIIVMAGEHQIFRKYARFIAEQTRQKEIAPFIRFSGHCPDMPAAYAAADIVLVPALEPPVLGRVVAEAQAMGRPVVTANIGILPERIVTPPEMPEDIRTGWLAEPGDAADFARAVSTALSLDQAAYGAMGARARQFAEYMFSPRSIAIATRAVYSSLLARDN
;
A
#
# COMPACT_ATOMS: atom_id res chain seq x y z
N MET A 1 56.80 -25.61 -18.85
CA MET A 1 55.58 -24.93 -19.30
C MET A 1 54.47 -25.32 -18.31
N ASN A 2 54.25 -24.49 -17.30
CA ASN A 2 53.15 -24.67 -16.35
C ASN A 2 51.95 -23.85 -16.84
N THR A 3 50.89 -24.53 -17.19
CA THR A 3 49.60 -23.95 -17.47
C THR A 3 49.01 -23.45 -16.15
N PRO A 4 48.55 -22.18 -16.03
CA PRO A 4 47.86 -21.73 -14.82
C PRO A 4 46.50 -22.42 -14.68
N PRO A 5 46.06 -22.67 -13.44
CA PRO A 5 44.75 -23.27 -13.20
C PRO A 5 43.66 -22.32 -13.71
N GLY A 6 42.72 -22.89 -14.48
CA GLY A 6 41.62 -22.16 -15.09
C GLY A 6 40.80 -21.44 -14.00
N GLU A 7 40.57 -20.15 -14.25
CA GLU A 7 39.56 -19.36 -13.57
C GLU A 7 38.21 -20.02 -13.86
N GLY A 8 37.70 -20.73 -12.87
CA GLY A 8 36.29 -21.15 -12.88
C GLY A 8 35.43 -19.88 -12.79
N HIS A 9 34.91 -19.45 -13.94
CA HIS A 9 33.80 -18.48 -13.95
C HIS A 9 32.61 -19.18 -13.33
N ASP A 10 32.45 -19.01 -12.01
CA ASP A 10 31.21 -19.40 -11.36
C ASP A 10 30.07 -18.60 -12.01
N ALA A 11 29.10 -19.34 -12.58
CA ALA A 11 27.93 -18.73 -13.18
C ALA A 11 27.21 -17.88 -12.12
N PRO A 12 26.66 -16.71 -12.46
CA PRO A 12 26.00 -15.82 -11.51
C PRO A 12 24.94 -16.59 -10.73
N ARG A 13 25.00 -16.51 -9.40
CA ARG A 13 24.02 -17.14 -8.52
C ARG A 13 22.62 -16.66 -8.87
N THR A 14 21.70 -17.61 -9.07
CA THR A 14 20.31 -17.33 -9.41
C THR A 14 19.39 -17.60 -8.20
N LEU A 15 18.14 -17.21 -8.30
CA LEU A 15 17.15 -17.56 -7.28
C LEU A 15 16.92 -19.07 -7.19
N ALA A 16 17.12 -19.80 -8.28
CA ALA A 16 17.01 -21.27 -8.24
C ALA A 16 18.10 -21.85 -7.32
N GLY A 17 17.68 -22.61 -6.33
CA GLY A 17 18.54 -23.20 -5.29
C GLY A 17 18.89 -22.27 -4.14
N ALA A 18 18.59 -20.96 -4.20
CA ALA A 18 18.82 -20.04 -3.10
C ALA A 18 17.81 -20.24 -1.95
N THR A 19 18.27 -20.05 -0.72
CA THR A 19 17.43 -20.08 0.49
C THR A 19 17.17 -18.65 0.98
N ILE A 20 15.91 -18.24 1.00
CA ILE A 20 15.48 -16.90 1.42
C ILE A 20 14.70 -16.99 2.72
N LEU A 21 15.15 -16.26 3.75
CA LEU A 21 14.48 -16.16 5.04
C LEU A 21 13.78 -14.80 5.18
N GLN A 22 12.47 -14.80 5.23
CA GLN A 22 11.69 -13.61 5.56
C GLN A 22 11.38 -13.58 7.07
N ILE A 23 11.52 -12.41 7.71
CA ILE A 23 11.23 -12.20 9.13
C ILE A 23 10.08 -11.20 9.24
N VAL A 24 8.91 -11.67 9.68
CA VAL A 24 7.73 -10.84 9.97
C VAL A 24 7.30 -11.00 11.43
N ALA A 25 6.52 -10.06 11.97
CA ALA A 25 6.09 -10.11 13.36
C ALA A 25 5.25 -11.37 13.65
N ALA A 26 4.17 -11.56 12.92
CA ALA A 26 3.27 -12.69 13.06
C ALA A 26 2.60 -13.02 11.71
N LEU A 27 2.20 -14.27 11.49
CA LEU A 27 1.45 -14.71 10.31
C LEU A 27 -0.07 -14.50 10.49
N ARG A 28 -0.46 -13.31 10.97
CA ARG A 28 -1.85 -12.85 11.00
C ARG A 28 -2.27 -12.36 9.62
N ASP A 29 -3.57 -12.25 9.38
CA ASP A 29 -4.07 -11.71 8.10
C ASP A 29 -3.93 -10.19 8.03
N GLU A 30 -2.69 -9.74 8.01
CA GLU A 30 -2.26 -8.35 7.90
C GLU A 30 -1.46 -8.13 6.60
N PRO A 31 -1.43 -6.92 6.05
CA PRO A 31 -0.80 -6.65 4.74
C PRO A 31 0.66 -7.12 4.63
N VAL A 32 1.46 -6.95 5.68
CA VAL A 32 2.88 -7.34 5.69
C VAL A 32 3.03 -8.86 5.63
N ALA A 33 2.29 -9.59 6.47
CA ALA A 33 2.32 -11.05 6.52
C ALA A 33 1.76 -11.66 5.22
N ARG A 34 0.67 -11.10 4.69
CA ARG A 34 0.11 -11.51 3.40
C ARG A 34 1.11 -11.30 2.26
N THR A 35 1.83 -10.18 2.25
CA THR A 35 2.89 -9.92 1.27
C THR A 35 4.02 -10.94 1.41
N ALA A 36 4.45 -11.27 2.62
CA ALA A 36 5.51 -12.27 2.85
C ALA A 36 5.10 -13.65 2.32
N VAL A 37 3.86 -14.09 2.52
CA VAL A 37 3.33 -15.35 1.97
C VAL A 37 3.31 -15.32 0.44
N ASN A 38 2.83 -14.24 -0.18
CA ASN A 38 2.81 -14.08 -1.64
C ASN A 38 4.23 -14.10 -2.24
N VAL A 39 5.19 -13.46 -1.58
CA VAL A 39 6.60 -13.48 -1.98
C VAL A 39 7.18 -14.89 -1.83
N ALA A 40 6.89 -15.60 -0.74
CA ALA A 40 7.31 -16.99 -0.54
C ALA A 40 6.80 -17.90 -1.65
N GLN A 41 5.53 -17.81 -2.03
CA GLN A 41 4.96 -18.54 -3.17
C GLN A 41 5.69 -18.24 -4.48
N ALA A 42 6.01 -16.95 -4.72
CA ALA A 42 6.72 -16.56 -5.94
C ALA A 42 8.18 -17.05 -5.95
N LEU A 43 8.85 -17.13 -4.81
CA LEU A 43 10.18 -17.71 -4.64
C LEU A 43 10.17 -19.22 -4.96
N LEU A 44 9.24 -19.96 -4.38
CA LEU A 44 9.07 -21.39 -4.64
C LEU A 44 8.89 -21.71 -6.12
N ARG A 45 8.04 -20.91 -6.82
CA ARG A 45 7.88 -21.04 -8.28
C ARG A 45 9.15 -20.76 -9.08
N SER A 46 10.14 -20.11 -8.48
CA SER A 46 11.44 -19.83 -9.10
C SER A 46 12.52 -20.84 -8.73
N GLY A 47 12.15 -21.91 -8.03
CA GLY A 47 13.08 -22.94 -7.56
C GLY A 47 13.89 -22.51 -6.33
N ALA A 48 13.54 -21.40 -5.66
CA ALA A 48 14.14 -21.00 -4.39
C ALA A 48 13.44 -21.69 -3.22
N ARG A 49 14.14 -21.86 -2.11
CA ARG A 49 13.59 -22.28 -0.83
C ARG A 49 13.12 -21.05 -0.04
N ALA A 50 11.90 -21.06 0.46
CA ALA A 50 11.29 -19.94 1.16
C ALA A 50 11.00 -20.28 2.62
N LEU A 51 11.70 -19.63 3.54
CA LEU A 51 11.52 -19.71 4.99
C LEU A 51 10.84 -18.44 5.49
N VAL A 52 9.87 -18.54 6.39
CA VAL A 52 9.22 -17.41 7.05
C VAL A 52 9.29 -17.56 8.56
N ALA A 53 10.10 -16.72 9.22
CA ALA A 53 10.24 -16.66 10.67
C ALA A 53 9.21 -15.66 11.23
N ALA A 54 8.26 -16.16 12.05
CA ALA A 54 7.17 -15.35 12.57
C ALA A 54 6.49 -16.02 13.79
N GLU A 55 5.75 -15.22 14.57
CA GLU A 55 4.74 -15.79 15.47
C GLU A 55 3.62 -16.48 14.68
N ALA A 56 2.94 -17.43 15.33
CA ALA A 56 1.84 -18.16 14.72
C ALA A 56 0.67 -17.25 14.28
N GLY A 57 -0.03 -17.69 13.25
CA GLY A 57 -1.23 -17.05 12.75
C GLY A 57 -1.88 -17.89 11.63
N PRO A 58 -3.08 -17.52 11.17
CA PRO A 58 -3.84 -18.28 10.18
C PRO A 58 -3.11 -18.45 8.84
N LEU A 59 -2.22 -17.51 8.47
CA LEU A 59 -1.45 -17.60 7.23
C LEU A 59 -0.33 -18.68 7.26
N ALA A 60 -0.03 -19.27 8.42
CA ALA A 60 0.98 -20.31 8.52
C ALA A 60 0.58 -21.58 7.76
N GLU A 61 -0.70 -21.93 7.77
CA GLU A 61 -1.22 -23.07 7.02
C GLU A 61 -1.22 -22.82 5.52
N GLU A 62 -1.62 -21.60 5.10
CA GLU A 62 -1.55 -21.18 3.70
C GLU A 62 -0.11 -21.22 3.17
N LEU A 63 0.87 -20.73 3.96
CA LEU A 63 2.28 -20.81 3.61
C LEU A 63 2.74 -22.26 3.36
N ARG A 64 2.40 -23.18 4.29
CA ARG A 64 2.77 -24.60 4.20
C ARG A 64 2.10 -25.31 3.04
N SER A 65 0.82 -25.04 2.78
CA SER A 65 0.09 -25.66 1.66
C SER A 65 0.70 -25.35 0.30
N HIS A 66 1.46 -24.25 0.20
CA HIS A 66 2.21 -23.88 -1.00
C HIS A 66 3.67 -24.37 -1.00
N GLY A 67 4.10 -25.10 0.04
CA GLY A 67 5.47 -25.64 0.16
C GLY A 67 6.46 -24.70 0.84
N GLY A 68 6.01 -23.58 1.43
CA GLY A 68 6.85 -22.70 2.24
C GLY A 68 7.06 -23.23 3.65
N GLU A 69 8.14 -22.85 4.28
CA GLU A 69 8.52 -23.31 5.62
C GLU A 69 8.28 -22.22 6.66
N TRP A 70 7.43 -22.50 7.64
CA TRP A 70 7.23 -21.60 8.78
C TRP A 70 8.15 -21.97 9.93
N ILE A 71 8.91 -20.98 10.41
CA ILE A 71 9.79 -21.09 11.57
C ILE A 71 9.18 -20.29 12.73
N PRO A 72 8.75 -20.96 13.82
CA PRO A 72 8.10 -20.27 14.95
C PRO A 72 9.12 -19.46 15.77
N ILE A 73 9.21 -18.18 15.53
CA ILE A 73 10.08 -17.23 16.25
C ILE A 73 9.28 -15.96 16.57
N ALA A 74 9.28 -15.55 17.85
CA ALA A 74 8.76 -14.24 18.26
C ALA A 74 9.82 -13.16 17.98
N ASN A 75 9.60 -12.34 16.96
CA ASN A 75 10.60 -11.38 16.44
C ASN A 75 10.25 -9.90 16.69
N ASP A 76 9.15 -9.59 17.38
CA ASP A 76 8.65 -8.21 17.50
C ASP A 76 8.96 -7.57 18.87
N SER A 77 9.96 -8.07 19.59
CA SER A 77 10.38 -7.50 20.87
C SER A 77 11.55 -6.54 20.68
N ILE A 78 11.49 -5.39 21.34
CA ILE A 78 12.60 -4.41 21.46
C ILE A 78 13.36 -4.55 22.80
N SER A 79 13.05 -5.56 23.63
CA SER A 79 13.77 -5.84 24.86
C SER A 79 15.19 -6.34 24.53
N PRO A 80 16.27 -5.73 25.07
CA PRO A 80 17.66 -6.08 24.74
C PRO A 80 17.98 -7.57 24.90
N LEU A 81 17.49 -8.19 25.99
CA LEU A 81 17.71 -9.61 26.24
C LEU A 81 16.99 -10.51 25.24
N LYS A 82 15.76 -10.15 24.87
CA LYS A 82 14.99 -10.90 23.85
C LYS A 82 15.61 -10.71 22.47
N LEU A 83 16.06 -9.49 22.15
CA LEU A 83 16.77 -9.22 20.88
C LEU A 83 18.07 -10.04 20.78
N TYR A 84 18.88 -10.08 21.84
CA TYR A 84 20.11 -10.88 21.86
C TYR A 84 19.83 -12.38 21.68
N ARG A 85 18.87 -12.92 22.43
CA ARG A 85 18.46 -14.33 22.27
C ARG A 85 17.89 -14.63 20.87
N GLY A 86 17.10 -13.69 20.33
CA GLY A 86 16.58 -13.77 18.96
C GLY A 86 17.71 -13.79 17.93
N ALA A 87 18.68 -12.89 18.05
CA ALA A 87 19.84 -12.84 17.17
C ALA A 87 20.66 -14.14 17.19
N ARG A 88 20.93 -14.71 18.36
CA ARG A 88 21.65 -15.99 18.50
C ARG A 88 20.86 -17.19 17.94
N ARG A 89 19.52 -17.14 18.02
CA ARG A 89 18.68 -18.16 17.39
C ARG A 89 18.69 -18.01 15.87
N LEU A 90 18.62 -16.77 15.40
CA LEU A 90 18.64 -16.44 13.98
C LEU A 90 19.98 -16.78 13.34
N GLU A 91 21.11 -16.49 14.01
CA GLU A 91 22.46 -16.86 13.61
C GLU A 91 22.56 -18.37 13.35
N ARG A 92 22.11 -19.20 14.32
CA ARG A 92 22.09 -20.65 14.16
C ARG A 92 21.20 -21.12 13.00
N LEU A 93 20.02 -20.49 12.85
CA LEU A 93 19.10 -20.79 11.74
C LEU A 93 19.74 -20.47 10.39
N ILE A 94 20.35 -19.29 10.24
CA ILE A 94 21.04 -18.85 9.01
C ILE A 94 22.12 -19.87 8.63
N ALA A 95 22.92 -20.29 9.60
CA ALA A 95 24.01 -21.26 9.36
C ALA A 95 23.47 -22.65 9.02
N SER A 96 22.52 -23.19 9.80
CA SER A 96 21.99 -24.55 9.61
C SER A 96 21.21 -24.70 8.30
N GLU A 97 20.45 -23.66 7.91
CA GLU A 97 19.61 -23.68 6.69
C GLU A 97 20.34 -23.12 5.46
N ARG A 98 21.60 -22.69 5.62
CA ARG A 98 22.40 -22.06 4.55
C ARG A 98 21.65 -20.93 3.86
N VAL A 99 21.16 -19.99 4.67
CA VAL A 99 20.36 -18.85 4.16
C VAL A 99 21.26 -17.90 3.38
N ASP A 100 20.88 -17.58 2.14
CA ASP A 100 21.58 -16.65 1.26
C ASP A 100 21.12 -15.20 1.50
N ILE A 101 19.82 -14.98 1.74
CA ILE A 101 19.23 -13.67 1.98
C ILE A 101 18.31 -13.70 3.19
N VAL A 102 18.48 -12.76 4.09
CA VAL A 102 17.52 -12.45 5.16
C VAL A 102 16.75 -11.18 4.82
N HIS A 103 15.43 -11.25 4.81
CA HIS A 103 14.56 -10.09 4.60
C HIS A 103 13.77 -9.75 5.86
N ALA A 104 14.19 -8.72 6.58
CA ALA A 104 13.54 -8.27 7.82
C ALA A 104 12.50 -7.19 7.55
N GLN A 105 11.25 -7.46 7.94
CA GLN A 105 10.09 -6.59 7.74
C GLN A 105 9.52 -6.03 9.06
N SER A 106 10.22 -6.23 10.18
CA SER A 106 9.89 -5.66 11.49
C SER A 106 11.13 -5.04 12.14
N ILE A 107 10.93 -4.09 13.05
CA ILE A 107 12.05 -3.42 13.74
C ILE A 107 12.86 -4.42 14.56
N GLY A 108 12.19 -5.26 15.36
CA GLY A 108 12.85 -6.29 16.16
C GLY A 108 13.57 -7.33 15.31
N GLY A 109 12.94 -7.76 14.21
CA GLY A 109 13.53 -8.66 13.22
C GLY A 109 14.77 -8.07 12.55
N ALA A 110 14.75 -6.77 12.21
CA ALA A 110 15.89 -6.08 11.62
C ALA A 110 17.07 -5.96 12.60
N TRP A 111 16.82 -5.70 13.89
CA TRP A 111 17.87 -5.71 14.90
C TRP A 111 18.51 -7.08 15.06
N ALA A 112 17.69 -8.13 15.18
CA ALA A 112 18.18 -9.49 15.31
C ALA A 112 18.97 -9.93 14.06
N ALA A 113 18.45 -9.60 12.87
CA ALA A 113 19.11 -9.91 11.59
C ALA A 113 20.45 -9.16 11.44
N ASN A 114 20.50 -7.87 11.77
CA ASN A 114 21.76 -7.11 11.77
C ASN A 114 22.82 -7.72 12.69
N MET A 115 22.44 -8.11 13.90
CA MET A 115 23.38 -8.76 14.84
C MET A 115 23.86 -10.10 14.29
N ALA A 116 22.99 -10.92 13.69
CA ALA A 116 23.38 -12.20 13.10
C ALA A 116 24.29 -12.00 11.88
N ALA A 117 23.99 -11.04 11.00
CA ALA A 117 24.76 -10.74 9.79
C ALA A 117 26.17 -10.20 10.09
N THR A 118 26.45 -9.70 11.29
CA THR A 118 27.83 -9.35 11.68
C THR A 118 28.72 -10.58 11.95
N GLN A 119 28.14 -11.76 12.11
CA GLN A 119 28.84 -13.01 12.43
C GLN A 119 28.85 -13.99 11.25
N ILE A 120 27.90 -13.88 10.36
CA ILE A 120 27.72 -14.79 9.21
C ILE A 120 27.54 -13.94 7.95
N ALA A 121 28.29 -14.24 6.90
CA ALA A 121 28.11 -13.62 5.59
C ALA A 121 26.74 -14.01 5.01
N VAL A 122 25.81 -13.07 4.98
CA VAL A 122 24.46 -13.20 4.44
C VAL A 122 23.96 -11.85 3.97
N TRP A 123 23.29 -11.79 2.85
CA TRP A 123 22.67 -10.56 2.36
C TRP A 123 21.48 -10.15 3.23
N LEU A 124 21.42 -8.89 3.58
CA LEU A 124 20.33 -8.35 4.40
C LEU A 124 19.46 -7.39 3.60
N VAL A 125 18.21 -7.75 3.42
CA VAL A 125 17.15 -6.86 2.91
C VAL A 125 16.29 -6.39 4.09
N THR A 126 15.93 -5.13 4.10
CA THR A 126 15.02 -4.59 5.11
C THR A 126 13.86 -3.85 4.45
N THR A 127 12.68 -3.86 5.07
CA THR A 127 11.54 -3.06 4.62
C THR A 127 11.24 -1.97 5.63
N LEU A 128 11.20 -0.71 5.16
CA LEU A 128 10.81 0.43 5.99
C LEU A 128 9.31 0.38 6.32
N PRO A 129 8.90 0.89 7.50
CA PRO A 129 7.49 1.02 7.85
C PRO A 129 6.77 2.03 6.94
N ASP A 130 5.46 1.88 6.84
CA ASP A 130 4.61 2.73 6.01
C ASP A 130 4.55 4.19 6.49
N VAL A 131 4.76 4.39 7.79
CA VAL A 131 4.86 5.73 8.41
C VAL A 131 6.31 6.04 8.69
N PRO A 132 6.83 7.19 8.23
CA PRO A 132 8.17 7.62 8.55
C PRO A 132 8.34 7.79 10.08
N VAL A 133 9.25 7.02 10.67
CA VAL A 133 9.59 7.16 12.09
C VAL A 133 10.72 8.19 12.22
N THR A 134 10.36 9.45 12.45
CA THR A 134 11.29 10.58 12.33
C THR A 134 11.85 11.08 13.66
N SER A 135 11.27 10.70 14.81
CA SER A 135 11.67 11.25 16.11
C SER A 135 11.56 10.24 17.26
N GLY A 136 12.19 10.57 18.36
CA GLY A 136 12.14 9.82 19.61
C GLY A 136 12.88 8.47 19.58
N LEU A 137 12.67 7.68 20.63
CA LEU A 137 13.32 6.38 20.84
C LEU A 137 12.97 5.38 19.71
N ARG A 138 11.76 5.44 19.17
CA ARG A 138 11.33 4.60 18.03
C ARG A 138 12.17 4.86 16.78
N ALA A 139 12.57 6.11 16.54
CA ALA A 139 13.42 6.46 15.41
C ALA A 139 14.84 5.90 15.54
N TYR A 140 15.38 5.84 16.77
CA TYR A 140 16.64 5.15 17.06
C TYR A 140 16.53 3.65 16.72
N TRP A 141 15.48 3.00 17.19
CA TRP A 141 15.25 1.58 16.91
C TRP A 141 14.99 1.30 15.42
N ALA A 142 14.27 2.20 14.74
CA ALA A 142 14.04 2.09 13.29
C ALA A 142 15.35 2.22 12.48
N GLY A 143 16.42 2.75 13.06
CA GLY A 143 17.74 2.81 12.43
C GLY A 143 18.31 1.45 12.01
N ALA A 144 17.88 0.36 12.66
CA ALA A 144 18.24 -1.00 12.22
C ALA A 144 17.73 -1.34 10.80
N LEU A 145 16.58 -0.81 10.42
CA LEU A 145 16.01 -1.01 9.07
C LEU A 145 16.84 -0.30 8.00
N ALA A 146 17.66 0.68 8.36
CA ALA A 146 18.53 1.38 7.42
C ALA A 146 19.88 0.66 7.17
N LYS A 147 20.15 -0.45 7.87
CA LYS A 147 21.40 -1.19 7.75
C LYS A 147 21.38 -2.28 6.68
N GLY A 148 20.22 -2.61 6.09
CA GLY A 148 20.12 -3.59 5.01
C GLY A 148 21.01 -3.23 3.81
N ASP A 149 21.55 -4.23 3.10
CA ASP A 149 22.28 -4.06 1.84
C ASP A 149 21.36 -3.50 0.75
N ARG A 150 20.08 -3.85 0.84
CA ARG A 150 18.95 -3.26 0.12
C ARG A 150 17.84 -2.90 1.08
N ILE A 151 17.18 -1.78 0.81
CA ILE A 151 16.10 -1.25 1.63
C ILE A 151 14.87 -1.08 0.75
N ILE A 152 13.81 -1.81 1.08
CA ILE A 152 12.52 -1.67 0.43
C ILE A 152 11.69 -0.63 1.19
N THR A 153 11.02 0.25 0.45
CA THR A 153 10.13 1.27 1.02
C THR A 153 8.81 1.29 0.26
N PRO A 154 7.67 1.56 0.92
CA PRO A 154 6.37 1.56 0.27
C PRO A 154 6.11 2.77 -0.63
N SER A 155 6.95 3.83 -0.53
CA SER A 155 6.81 5.06 -1.31
C SER A 155 8.09 5.91 -1.24
N HIS A 156 8.24 6.83 -2.17
CA HIS A 156 9.27 7.88 -2.11
C HIS A 156 9.03 8.82 -0.94
N TYR A 157 7.76 9.11 -0.62
CA TYR A 157 7.38 9.91 0.53
C TYR A 157 7.89 9.29 1.86
N ALA A 158 7.73 7.97 2.04
CA ALA A 158 8.24 7.29 3.24
C ALA A 158 9.78 7.21 3.26
N ALA A 159 10.43 7.10 2.11
CA ALA A 159 11.88 7.03 1.97
C ALA A 159 12.58 8.34 2.31
N ALA A 160 12.06 9.47 1.82
CA ALA A 160 12.75 10.76 1.83
C ALA A 160 13.26 11.23 3.21
N PRO A 161 12.45 11.23 4.29
CA PRO A 161 12.93 11.64 5.63
C PRO A 161 13.97 10.68 6.21
N VAL A 162 13.89 9.38 5.92
CA VAL A 162 14.86 8.37 6.40
C VAL A 162 16.17 8.53 5.66
N MET A 163 16.14 8.70 4.34
CA MET A 163 17.32 8.97 3.50
C MET A 163 18.05 10.21 3.98
N LYS A 164 17.33 11.33 4.14
CA LYS A 164 17.91 12.61 4.59
C LYS A 164 18.54 12.48 5.96
N ARG A 165 17.89 11.83 6.91
CA ARG A 165 18.37 11.71 8.29
C ARG A 165 19.59 10.80 8.42
N LEU A 166 19.65 9.71 7.65
CA LEU A 166 20.66 8.66 7.79
C LEU A 166 21.73 8.71 6.70
N GLY A 167 21.65 9.68 5.77
CA GLY A 167 22.59 9.80 4.66
C GLY A 167 22.60 8.59 3.73
N LEU A 168 21.43 7.96 3.52
CA LEU A 168 21.36 6.73 2.71
C LEU A 168 21.46 7.04 1.22
N PRO A 169 22.33 6.35 0.49
CA PRO A 169 22.42 6.51 -0.96
C PRO A 169 21.17 5.92 -1.65
N ARG A 170 20.73 6.57 -2.73
CA ARG A 170 19.51 6.21 -3.46
C ARG A 170 19.55 4.78 -4.01
N GLU A 171 20.74 4.32 -4.38
CA GLU A 171 20.99 3.00 -4.98
C GLU A 171 20.68 1.84 -4.03
N ARG A 172 20.66 2.10 -2.71
CA ARG A 172 20.26 1.10 -1.71
C ARG A 172 18.77 0.99 -1.53
N ILE A 173 17.99 1.94 -2.07
CA ILE A 173 16.54 2.04 -1.85
C ILE A 173 15.79 1.59 -3.09
N THR A 174 14.82 0.71 -2.87
CA THR A 174 13.86 0.28 -3.90
C THR A 174 12.45 0.56 -3.41
N VAL A 175 11.69 1.33 -4.17
CA VAL A 175 10.30 1.60 -3.87
C VAL A 175 9.45 0.44 -4.37
N ILE A 176 8.80 -0.27 -3.44
CA ILE A 176 7.84 -1.34 -3.73
C ILE A 176 6.57 -1.04 -2.93
N PRO A 177 5.49 -0.64 -3.57
CA PRO A 177 4.24 -0.28 -2.89
C PRO A 177 3.65 -1.46 -2.12
N ARG A 178 2.73 -1.18 -1.20
CA ARG A 178 1.93 -2.24 -0.57
C ARG A 178 0.90 -2.77 -1.54
N SER A 179 0.71 -4.08 -1.54
CA SER A 179 -0.31 -4.71 -2.38
C SER A 179 -1.72 -4.41 -1.88
N ILE A 180 -2.66 -4.40 -2.83
CA ILE A 180 -4.09 -4.51 -2.56
C ILE A 180 -4.59 -5.87 -3.06
N GLN A 181 -5.74 -6.31 -2.58
CA GLN A 181 -6.38 -7.56 -3.01
C GLN A 181 -7.10 -7.34 -4.35
N THR A 182 -6.35 -7.35 -5.47
CA THR A 182 -6.91 -7.06 -6.80
C THR A 182 -8.02 -8.02 -7.22
N GLY A 183 -8.06 -9.25 -6.71
CA GLY A 183 -9.17 -10.18 -6.94
C GLY A 183 -10.44 -9.82 -6.17
N THR A 184 -10.32 -9.16 -5.01
CA THR A 184 -11.46 -8.62 -4.25
C THR A 184 -11.96 -7.31 -4.85
N TYR A 185 -11.02 -6.44 -5.25
CA TYR A 185 -11.31 -5.18 -5.93
C TYR A 185 -11.27 -5.37 -7.45
N ASP A 186 -12.18 -6.21 -7.94
CA ASP A 186 -12.41 -6.48 -9.36
C ASP A 186 -13.84 -6.12 -9.72
N PRO A 187 -14.06 -5.23 -10.70
CA PRO A 187 -15.42 -4.92 -11.18
C PRO A 187 -16.22 -6.16 -11.58
N ALA A 188 -15.57 -7.19 -12.13
CA ALA A 188 -16.21 -8.45 -12.52
C ALA A 188 -16.64 -9.31 -11.32
N ALA A 189 -16.08 -9.09 -10.13
CA ALA A 189 -16.45 -9.79 -8.91
C ALA A 189 -17.64 -9.15 -8.16
N VAL A 190 -18.17 -8.04 -8.69
CA VAL A 190 -19.32 -7.33 -8.11
C VAL A 190 -20.50 -7.41 -9.08
N ASP A 191 -21.53 -8.15 -8.68
CA ASP A 191 -22.77 -8.23 -9.45
C ASP A 191 -23.57 -6.91 -9.41
N ALA A 192 -24.53 -6.79 -10.34
CA ALA A 192 -25.37 -5.61 -10.46
C ALA A 192 -26.26 -5.40 -9.23
N ASP A 193 -26.74 -6.49 -8.61
CA ASP A 193 -27.66 -6.44 -7.48
C ASP A 193 -26.98 -5.87 -6.23
N ARG A 194 -25.74 -6.26 -5.95
CA ARG A 194 -24.96 -5.69 -4.83
C ARG A 194 -24.73 -4.19 -5.02
N ARG A 195 -24.38 -3.77 -6.24
CA ARG A 195 -24.20 -2.36 -6.59
C ARG A 195 -25.49 -1.57 -6.41
N GLU A 196 -26.60 -2.08 -6.95
CA GLU A 196 -27.89 -1.41 -6.89
C GLU A 196 -28.43 -1.36 -5.46
N ALA A 197 -28.28 -2.43 -4.66
CA ALA A 197 -28.68 -2.46 -3.27
C ALA A 197 -28.00 -1.34 -2.44
N LEU A 198 -26.72 -1.06 -2.69
CA LEU A 198 -26.03 0.05 -2.02
C LEU A 198 -26.53 1.42 -2.50
N ARG A 199 -26.78 1.60 -3.80
CA ARG A 199 -27.34 2.86 -4.31
C ARG A 199 -28.72 3.14 -3.69
N GLN A 200 -29.56 2.13 -3.57
CA GLN A 200 -30.87 2.22 -2.91
C GLN A 200 -30.74 2.52 -1.40
N ALA A 201 -29.88 1.78 -0.69
CA ALA A 201 -29.63 2.02 0.73
C ALA A 201 -29.13 3.45 1.02
N TRP A 202 -28.35 4.00 0.11
CA TRP A 202 -27.84 5.37 0.18
C TRP A 202 -28.80 6.42 -0.43
N ARG A 203 -29.96 5.99 -0.93
CA ARG A 203 -30.96 6.85 -1.58
C ARG A 203 -30.34 7.67 -2.72
N VAL A 204 -29.51 7.04 -3.54
CA VAL A 204 -28.95 7.60 -4.76
C VAL A 204 -29.91 7.28 -5.90
N ARG A 205 -30.40 8.32 -6.58
CA ARG A 205 -31.30 8.12 -7.71
C ARG A 205 -30.57 7.43 -8.87
N PRO A 206 -31.28 6.68 -9.72
CA PRO A 206 -30.68 5.98 -10.85
C PRO A 206 -29.92 6.91 -11.83
N ASP A 207 -30.46 8.13 -12.04
CA ASP A 207 -29.92 9.17 -12.92
C ASP A 207 -28.80 10.02 -12.28
N ALA A 208 -28.55 9.86 -10.99
CA ALA A 208 -27.55 10.67 -10.29
C ALA A 208 -26.15 10.02 -10.36
N GLN A 209 -25.14 10.84 -10.62
CA GLN A 209 -23.74 10.44 -10.48
C GLN A 209 -23.35 10.38 -9.00
N LEU A 210 -22.69 9.29 -8.60
CA LEU A 210 -22.27 9.07 -7.22
C LEU A 210 -20.79 9.43 -7.02
N VAL A 211 -20.56 10.44 -6.22
CA VAL A 211 -19.22 10.78 -5.69
C VAL A 211 -19.04 10.10 -4.34
N LEU A 212 -18.20 9.10 -4.27
CA LEU A 212 -17.92 8.37 -3.04
C LEU A 212 -16.74 8.99 -2.29
N VAL A 213 -16.93 9.30 -1.00
CA VAL A 213 -15.87 9.71 -0.07
C VAL A 213 -15.66 8.58 0.94
N PRO A 214 -14.78 7.63 0.64
CA PRO A 214 -14.59 6.45 1.48
C PRO A 214 -13.64 6.73 2.65
N GLY A 215 -13.84 5.99 3.74
CA GLY A 215 -12.99 6.05 4.90
C GLY A 215 -13.64 6.71 6.11
N ARG A 216 -13.06 6.43 7.29
CA ARG A 216 -13.55 6.96 8.57
C ARG A 216 -13.73 8.48 8.51
N VAL A 217 -14.86 8.97 9.02
CA VAL A 217 -15.11 10.41 9.15
C VAL A 217 -14.26 10.94 10.30
N ALA A 218 -13.13 11.55 9.96
CA ALA A 218 -12.11 12.00 10.91
C ALA A 218 -11.42 13.28 10.41
N PRO A 219 -10.93 14.15 11.30
CA PRO A 219 -10.36 15.46 10.93
C PRO A 219 -9.28 15.40 9.85
N TRP A 220 -8.38 14.43 9.90
CA TRP A 220 -7.28 14.28 8.96
C TRP A 220 -7.68 13.76 7.57
N ASN A 221 -8.87 13.16 7.42
CA ASN A 221 -9.38 12.67 6.13
C ASN A 221 -10.11 13.76 5.32
N GLY A 222 -10.28 14.97 5.87
CA GLY A 222 -10.72 16.15 5.15
C GLY A 222 -12.20 16.20 4.73
N GLN A 223 -13.07 15.34 5.28
CA GLN A 223 -14.51 15.37 4.95
C GLN A 223 -15.17 16.72 5.31
N ILE A 224 -14.51 17.56 6.10
CA ILE A 224 -14.96 18.94 6.38
C ILE A 224 -15.04 19.81 5.13
N LEU A 225 -14.28 19.49 4.08
CA LEU A 225 -14.30 20.20 2.81
C LEU A 225 -15.52 19.83 1.95
N VAL A 226 -16.13 18.68 2.20
CA VAL A 226 -17.22 18.14 1.36
C VAL A 226 -18.42 19.09 1.24
N PRO A 227 -18.90 19.74 2.32
CA PRO A 227 -19.99 20.73 2.19
C PRO A 227 -19.63 21.91 1.30
N GLU A 228 -18.40 22.42 1.36
CA GLU A 228 -17.96 23.51 0.50
C GLU A 228 -17.80 23.06 -0.95
N ILE A 229 -17.19 21.91 -1.18
CA ILE A 229 -17.06 21.30 -2.52
C ILE A 229 -18.45 21.14 -3.16
N ALA A 230 -19.43 20.60 -2.42
CA ALA A 230 -20.79 20.44 -2.93
C ALA A 230 -21.44 21.78 -3.26
N ARG A 231 -21.26 22.80 -2.42
CA ARG A 231 -21.80 24.16 -2.67
C ARG A 231 -21.22 24.74 -3.96
N LEU A 232 -19.90 24.70 -4.11
CA LEU A 232 -19.18 25.19 -5.29
C LEU A 232 -19.58 24.46 -6.58
N LEU A 233 -19.80 23.14 -6.53
CA LEU A 233 -20.33 22.38 -7.66
C LEU A 233 -21.72 22.87 -8.06
N ILE A 234 -22.60 23.10 -7.09
CA ILE A 234 -23.95 23.62 -7.34
C ILE A 234 -23.91 25.04 -7.92
N ASP A 235 -23.06 25.91 -7.39
CA ASP A 235 -22.91 27.30 -7.81
C ASP A 235 -22.34 27.38 -9.24
N SER A 236 -21.46 26.45 -9.63
CA SER A 236 -20.95 26.32 -10.99
C SER A 236 -21.91 25.64 -11.97
N GLY A 237 -23.13 25.34 -11.54
CA GLY A 237 -24.17 24.74 -12.41
C GLY A 237 -24.15 23.22 -12.51
N VAL A 238 -23.27 22.52 -11.82
CA VAL A 238 -23.27 21.04 -11.81
C VAL A 238 -24.52 20.52 -11.09
N ARG A 239 -25.21 19.59 -11.72
CA ARG A 239 -26.46 19.00 -11.22
C ARG A 239 -26.39 17.47 -11.35
N GLY A 240 -27.37 16.79 -10.76
CA GLY A 240 -27.49 15.33 -10.93
C GLY A 240 -26.40 14.51 -10.22
N PHE A 241 -25.79 15.03 -9.16
CA PHE A 241 -24.82 14.29 -8.36
C PHE A 241 -25.29 14.07 -6.92
N ILE A 242 -24.73 13.07 -6.26
CA ILE A 242 -24.86 12.79 -4.83
C ILE A 242 -23.47 12.46 -4.28
N ILE A 243 -23.09 13.05 -3.15
CA ILE A 243 -21.85 12.72 -2.43
C ILE A 243 -22.21 11.80 -1.26
N VAL A 244 -21.59 10.62 -1.20
CA VAL A 244 -21.76 9.67 -0.10
C VAL A 244 -20.47 9.55 0.70
N MET A 245 -20.49 9.95 1.96
CA MET A 245 -19.40 9.71 2.91
C MET A 245 -19.59 8.33 3.55
N ALA A 246 -18.81 7.35 3.04
CA ALA A 246 -18.89 5.95 3.49
C ALA A 246 -17.78 5.62 4.47
N GLY A 247 -18.09 5.70 5.75
CA GLY A 247 -17.15 5.39 6.80
C GLY A 247 -17.70 5.57 8.20
N GLU A 248 -17.06 4.91 9.17
CA GLU A 248 -17.36 5.01 10.59
C GLU A 248 -17.24 6.48 11.06
N HIS A 249 -18.24 6.97 11.76
CA HIS A 249 -18.32 8.37 12.26
C HIS A 249 -18.60 8.48 13.75
N GLN A 250 -18.83 7.35 14.43
CA GLN A 250 -19.19 7.33 15.85
C GLN A 250 -18.02 7.75 16.77
N ILE A 251 -16.78 7.43 16.35
CA ILE A 251 -15.56 7.78 17.10
C ILE A 251 -15.40 9.30 17.16
N PHE A 252 -15.67 10.00 16.05
CA PHE A 252 -15.54 11.46 15.93
C PHE A 252 -16.91 12.15 15.79
N ARG A 253 -17.88 11.80 16.66
CA ARG A 253 -19.27 12.30 16.59
C ARG A 253 -19.39 13.81 16.53
N LYS A 254 -18.56 14.54 17.27
CA LYS A 254 -18.58 16.02 17.27
C LYS A 254 -18.21 16.55 15.90
N TYR A 255 -17.18 15.99 15.29
CA TYR A 255 -16.73 16.35 13.95
C TYR A 255 -17.78 16.01 12.88
N ALA A 256 -18.36 14.82 12.93
CA ALA A 256 -19.45 14.42 12.03
C ALA A 256 -20.69 15.33 12.16
N ARG A 257 -21.07 15.69 13.38
CA ARG A 257 -22.17 16.64 13.63
C ARG A 257 -21.86 18.02 13.07
N PHE A 258 -20.64 18.50 13.22
CA PHE A 258 -20.21 19.77 12.64
C PHE A 258 -20.35 19.78 11.12
N ILE A 259 -19.91 18.72 10.44
CA ILE A 259 -20.06 18.59 8.97
C ILE A 259 -21.55 18.56 8.60
N ALA A 260 -22.38 17.81 9.34
CA ALA A 260 -23.82 17.75 9.09
C ALA A 260 -24.50 19.13 9.29
N GLU A 261 -24.03 19.92 10.25
CA GLU A 261 -24.52 21.27 10.45
C GLU A 261 -24.12 22.20 9.31
N GLN A 262 -22.85 22.16 8.85
CA GLN A 262 -22.41 22.90 7.67
C GLN A 262 -23.22 22.53 6.42
N THR A 263 -23.57 21.25 6.27
CA THR A 263 -24.41 20.76 5.18
C THR A 263 -25.81 21.39 5.20
N ARG A 264 -26.40 21.55 6.39
CA ARG A 264 -27.72 22.22 6.53
C ARG A 264 -27.63 23.72 6.29
N GLN A 265 -26.65 24.40 6.89
CA GLN A 265 -26.46 25.83 6.76
C GLN A 265 -26.23 26.28 5.32
N LYS A 266 -25.57 25.45 4.52
CA LYS A 266 -25.32 25.68 3.08
C LYS A 266 -26.47 25.22 2.17
N GLU A 267 -27.58 24.71 2.74
CA GLU A 267 -28.75 24.22 2.01
C GLU A 267 -28.43 23.13 0.97
N ILE A 268 -27.43 22.29 1.27
CA ILE A 268 -26.96 21.21 0.37
C ILE A 268 -27.27 19.80 0.90
N ALA A 269 -28.09 19.70 1.92
CA ALA A 269 -28.52 18.42 2.50
C ALA A 269 -29.07 17.39 1.48
N PRO A 270 -29.78 17.81 0.41
CA PRO A 270 -30.23 16.88 -0.63
C PRO A 270 -29.10 16.18 -1.39
N PHE A 271 -27.88 16.73 -1.39
CA PHE A 271 -26.74 16.25 -2.18
C PHE A 271 -25.75 15.40 -1.38
N ILE A 272 -25.88 15.35 -0.04
CA ILE A 272 -24.91 14.65 0.81
C ILE A 272 -25.57 13.54 1.63
N ARG A 273 -24.88 12.42 1.75
CA ARG A 273 -25.28 11.27 2.58
C ARG A 273 -24.15 10.85 3.51
N PHE A 274 -24.49 10.48 4.73
CA PHE A 274 -23.60 9.78 5.66
C PHE A 274 -24.09 8.32 5.73
N SER A 275 -23.35 7.38 5.14
CA SER A 275 -23.78 5.98 5.13
C SER A 275 -23.37 5.21 6.39
N GLY A 276 -22.44 5.75 7.18
CA GLY A 276 -21.82 4.98 8.26
C GLY A 276 -20.82 3.96 7.72
N HIS A 277 -20.52 2.95 8.52
CA HIS A 277 -19.64 1.86 8.12
C HIS A 277 -20.23 1.09 6.92
N CYS A 278 -19.42 0.93 5.89
CA CYS A 278 -19.76 0.12 4.72
C CYS A 278 -18.93 -1.17 4.75
N PRO A 279 -19.54 -2.34 4.96
CA PRO A 279 -18.82 -3.61 5.00
C PRO A 279 -18.43 -4.12 3.61
N ASP A 280 -19.15 -3.70 2.56
CA ASP A 280 -18.91 -4.10 1.17
C ASP A 280 -18.28 -2.96 0.36
N MET A 281 -17.00 -2.70 0.61
CA MET A 281 -16.27 -1.65 -0.10
C MET A 281 -16.09 -1.93 -1.60
N PRO A 282 -15.89 -3.17 -2.07
CA PRO A 282 -15.89 -3.46 -3.51
C PRO A 282 -17.18 -3.01 -4.20
N ALA A 283 -18.34 -3.33 -3.64
CA ALA A 283 -19.63 -2.87 -4.19
C ALA A 283 -19.80 -1.34 -4.07
N ALA A 284 -19.28 -0.72 -3.00
CA ALA A 284 -19.28 0.74 -2.83
C ALA A 284 -18.49 1.44 -3.95
N TYR A 285 -17.31 0.97 -4.25
CA TYR A 285 -16.54 1.48 -5.39
C TYR A 285 -17.22 1.19 -6.73
N ALA A 286 -17.78 0.00 -6.92
CA ALA A 286 -18.53 -0.34 -8.14
C ALA A 286 -19.76 0.53 -8.34
N ALA A 287 -20.42 0.97 -7.25
CA ALA A 287 -21.59 1.86 -7.30
C ALA A 287 -21.21 3.33 -7.59
N ALA A 288 -19.97 3.72 -7.32
CA ALA A 288 -19.48 5.08 -7.50
C ALA A 288 -19.12 5.39 -8.96
N ASP A 289 -19.32 6.65 -9.35
CA ASP A 289 -18.83 7.20 -10.61
C ASP A 289 -17.44 7.84 -10.40
N ILE A 290 -17.21 8.46 -9.23
CA ILE A 290 -15.95 9.09 -8.88
C ILE A 290 -15.65 8.78 -7.41
N VAL A 291 -14.36 8.65 -7.08
CA VAL A 291 -13.90 8.55 -5.70
C VAL A 291 -13.15 9.82 -5.32
N LEU A 292 -13.60 10.48 -4.24
CA LEU A 292 -13.04 11.71 -3.72
C LEU A 292 -12.30 11.44 -2.38
N VAL A 293 -11.02 11.81 -2.34
CA VAL A 293 -10.14 11.62 -1.16
C VAL A 293 -9.54 12.97 -0.75
N PRO A 294 -10.28 13.82 -0.03
CA PRO A 294 -9.88 15.20 0.27
C PRO A 294 -9.00 15.30 1.52
N ALA A 295 -8.03 14.40 1.68
CA ALA A 295 -7.19 14.28 2.87
C ALA A 295 -6.49 15.59 3.23
N LEU A 296 -6.50 15.95 4.53
CA LEU A 296 -5.77 17.10 5.09
C LEU A 296 -4.42 16.71 5.70
N GLU A 297 -4.26 15.42 6.03
CA GLU A 297 -2.99 14.88 6.49
C GLU A 297 -2.60 13.67 5.63
N PRO A 298 -1.28 13.40 5.49
CA PRO A 298 -0.81 12.27 4.70
C PRO A 298 -1.36 10.94 5.21
N PRO A 299 -2.12 10.19 4.41
CA PRO A 299 -2.56 8.86 4.84
C PRO A 299 -1.39 7.87 4.85
N VAL A 300 -1.51 6.86 5.70
CA VAL A 300 -0.44 5.86 5.91
C VAL A 300 -0.14 5.05 4.64
N LEU A 301 -1.17 4.59 3.93
CA LEU A 301 -1.01 3.62 2.83
C LEU A 301 -1.56 4.10 1.49
N GLY A 302 -2.47 5.06 1.47
CA GLY A 302 -3.18 5.46 0.24
C GLY A 302 -3.99 4.33 -0.41
N ARG A 303 -4.43 3.31 0.36
CA ARG A 303 -5.13 2.13 -0.15
C ARG A 303 -6.42 2.47 -0.88
N VAL A 304 -7.17 3.41 -0.36
CA VAL A 304 -8.44 3.89 -0.93
C VAL A 304 -8.28 4.28 -2.40
N VAL A 305 -7.21 4.99 -2.74
CA VAL A 305 -6.91 5.39 -4.13
C VAL A 305 -6.59 4.18 -4.99
N ALA A 306 -5.74 3.27 -4.51
CA ALA A 306 -5.38 2.06 -5.23
C ALA A 306 -6.58 1.12 -5.44
N GLU A 307 -7.43 0.95 -4.42
CA GLU A 307 -8.66 0.15 -4.48
C GLU A 307 -9.67 0.74 -5.48
N ALA A 308 -9.87 2.06 -5.45
CA ALA A 308 -10.75 2.75 -6.39
C ALA A 308 -10.29 2.56 -7.84
N GLN A 309 -8.99 2.72 -8.10
CA GLN A 309 -8.41 2.49 -9.42
C GLN A 309 -8.51 1.03 -9.87
N ALA A 310 -8.29 0.06 -8.98
CA ALA A 310 -8.50 -1.36 -9.29
C ALA A 310 -9.95 -1.64 -9.70
N MET A 311 -10.91 -0.91 -9.12
CA MET A 311 -12.33 -0.95 -9.52
C MET A 311 -12.64 -0.10 -10.78
N GLY A 312 -11.61 0.43 -11.45
CA GLY A 312 -11.76 1.25 -12.65
C GLY A 312 -12.46 2.59 -12.38
N ARG A 313 -12.34 3.15 -11.17
CA ARG A 313 -12.96 4.42 -10.81
C ARG A 313 -11.97 5.57 -10.90
N PRO A 314 -12.30 6.66 -11.62
CA PRO A 314 -11.53 7.89 -11.58
C PRO A 314 -11.45 8.44 -10.16
N VAL A 315 -10.28 8.95 -9.77
CA VAL A 315 -10.03 9.43 -8.43
C VAL A 315 -9.69 10.92 -8.45
N VAL A 316 -10.31 11.69 -7.56
CA VAL A 316 -9.87 13.04 -7.19
C VAL A 316 -9.28 12.97 -5.78
N THR A 317 -8.00 13.29 -5.63
CA THR A 317 -7.30 13.13 -4.35
C THR A 317 -6.43 14.33 -3.99
N ALA A 318 -6.14 14.51 -2.71
CA ALA A 318 -5.25 15.56 -2.24
C ALA A 318 -3.81 15.35 -2.73
N ASN A 319 -3.12 16.42 -3.09
CA ASN A 319 -1.70 16.44 -3.41
C ASN A 319 -0.85 16.41 -2.12
N ILE A 320 -0.95 15.33 -1.35
CA ILE A 320 -0.27 15.21 -0.06
C ILE A 320 0.25 13.81 0.22
N GLY A 321 1.45 13.73 0.75
CA GLY A 321 2.05 12.49 1.23
C GLY A 321 2.25 11.46 0.14
N ILE A 322 1.69 10.28 0.34
CA ILE A 322 1.77 9.14 -0.58
C ILE A 322 0.75 9.21 -1.74
N LEU A 323 -0.28 10.05 -1.65
CA LEU A 323 -1.40 10.06 -2.59
C LEU A 323 -0.99 10.39 -4.03
N PRO A 324 -0.09 11.36 -4.30
CA PRO A 324 0.40 11.61 -5.66
C PRO A 324 1.08 10.39 -6.30
N GLU A 325 1.74 9.54 -5.51
CA GLU A 325 2.38 8.31 -6.01
C GLU A 325 1.39 7.19 -6.36
N ARG A 326 0.09 7.41 -6.10
CA ARG A 326 -0.98 6.42 -6.32
C ARG A 326 -1.81 6.67 -7.56
N ILE A 327 -1.58 7.76 -8.28
CA ILE A 327 -2.28 8.09 -9.52
C ILE A 327 -1.28 8.52 -10.60
N VAL A 328 -1.72 8.48 -11.85
CA VAL A 328 -1.00 9.04 -12.98
C VAL A 328 -1.69 10.35 -13.37
N THR A 329 -0.96 11.45 -13.36
CA THR A 329 -1.51 12.79 -13.66
C THR A 329 -0.44 13.73 -14.22
N PRO A 330 -0.80 14.71 -15.08
CA PRO A 330 0.07 15.83 -15.44
C PRO A 330 0.52 16.66 -14.22
N PRO A 331 1.65 17.40 -14.28
CA PRO A 331 2.52 17.54 -15.48
C PRO A 331 3.55 16.42 -15.66
N GLU A 332 3.74 15.53 -14.66
CA GLU A 332 4.78 14.49 -14.72
C GLU A 332 4.52 13.47 -15.84
N MET A 333 3.25 13.29 -16.20
CA MET A 333 2.82 12.35 -17.22
C MET A 333 1.86 13.03 -18.22
N PRO A 334 1.79 12.54 -19.48
CA PRO A 334 0.84 13.05 -20.48
C PRO A 334 -0.63 12.94 -20.05
N GLU A 335 -1.45 13.85 -20.55
CA GLU A 335 -2.89 13.93 -20.23
C GLU A 335 -3.66 12.66 -20.66
N ASP A 336 -3.27 12.07 -21.79
CA ASP A 336 -3.93 10.89 -22.39
C ASP A 336 -3.79 9.61 -21.57
N ILE A 337 -2.80 9.56 -20.64
CA ILE A 337 -2.63 8.43 -19.71
C ILE A 337 -3.11 8.72 -18.30
N ARG A 338 -3.72 9.87 -18.06
CA ARG A 338 -4.29 10.23 -16.75
C ARG A 338 -5.20 9.14 -16.17
N THR A 339 -5.07 8.90 -14.86
CA THR A 339 -5.94 7.98 -14.09
C THR A 339 -6.73 8.68 -12.98
N GLY A 340 -6.46 9.95 -12.74
CA GLY A 340 -7.14 10.75 -11.70
C GLY A 340 -6.62 12.18 -11.65
N TRP A 341 -7.07 12.95 -10.68
CA TRP A 341 -6.73 14.36 -10.47
C TRP A 341 -6.13 14.56 -9.08
N LEU A 342 -5.13 15.43 -9.01
CA LEU A 342 -4.65 16.00 -7.75
C LEU A 342 -5.35 17.33 -7.51
N ALA A 343 -5.66 17.60 -6.24
CA ALA A 343 -6.13 18.90 -5.78
C ALA A 343 -5.31 19.32 -4.56
N GLU A 344 -5.16 20.65 -4.38
CA GLU A 344 -4.36 21.22 -3.30
C GLU A 344 -5.04 20.91 -1.94
N PRO A 345 -4.31 20.37 -0.95
CA PRO A 345 -4.87 20.07 0.36
C PRO A 345 -5.50 21.29 1.03
N GLY A 346 -6.77 21.17 1.45
CA GLY A 346 -7.51 22.24 2.09
C GLY A 346 -8.21 23.22 1.12
N ASP A 347 -7.95 23.16 -0.17
CA ASP A 347 -8.58 24.00 -1.19
C ASP A 347 -9.83 23.35 -1.77
N ALA A 348 -11.01 23.64 -1.19
CA ALA A 348 -12.29 23.13 -1.64
C ALA A 348 -12.61 23.53 -3.10
N ALA A 349 -12.12 24.70 -3.58
CA ALA A 349 -12.37 25.15 -4.94
C ALA A 349 -11.58 24.32 -5.96
N ASP A 350 -10.35 23.94 -5.63
CA ASP A 350 -9.55 23.06 -6.47
C ASP A 350 -10.16 21.65 -6.57
N PHE A 351 -10.59 21.10 -5.44
CA PHE A 351 -11.36 19.85 -5.43
C PHE A 351 -12.65 19.95 -6.24
N ALA A 352 -13.41 21.03 -6.11
CA ALA A 352 -14.65 21.21 -6.86
C ALA A 352 -14.39 21.27 -8.37
N ARG A 353 -13.34 21.98 -8.84
CA ARG A 353 -12.92 22.00 -10.24
C ARG A 353 -12.57 20.60 -10.75
N ALA A 354 -11.76 19.85 -10.00
CA ALA A 354 -11.36 18.51 -10.38
C ALA A 354 -12.56 17.53 -10.42
N VAL A 355 -13.45 17.59 -9.44
CA VAL A 355 -14.69 16.78 -9.41
C VAL A 355 -15.60 17.17 -10.57
N SER A 356 -15.79 18.47 -10.86
CA SER A 356 -16.60 18.94 -11.99
C SER A 356 -16.05 18.41 -13.32
N THR A 357 -14.74 18.48 -13.53
CA THR A 357 -14.09 17.91 -14.71
C THR A 357 -14.32 16.41 -14.81
N ALA A 358 -14.19 15.68 -13.71
CA ALA A 358 -14.40 14.22 -13.68
C ALA A 358 -15.87 13.84 -13.96
N LEU A 359 -16.84 14.62 -13.44
CA LEU A 359 -18.27 14.41 -13.67
C LEU A 359 -18.69 14.77 -15.10
N SER A 360 -17.93 15.63 -15.81
CA SER A 360 -18.22 16.04 -17.20
C SER A 360 -17.68 15.08 -18.27
N LEU A 361 -16.94 14.03 -17.88
CA LEU A 361 -16.45 13.03 -18.83
C LEU A 361 -17.62 12.35 -19.54
N ASP A 362 -17.53 12.26 -20.85
CA ASP A 362 -18.42 11.39 -21.61
C ASP A 362 -18.14 9.90 -21.34
N GLN A 363 -19.05 9.04 -21.76
CA GLN A 363 -18.95 7.61 -21.45
C GLN A 363 -17.68 6.95 -22.04
N ALA A 364 -17.19 7.42 -23.18
CA ALA A 364 -16.00 6.87 -23.83
C ALA A 364 -14.74 7.27 -23.06
N ALA A 365 -14.59 8.56 -22.71
CA ALA A 365 -13.48 9.08 -21.92
C ALA A 365 -13.46 8.49 -20.51
N TYR A 366 -14.63 8.37 -19.87
CA TYR A 366 -14.80 7.74 -18.57
C TYR A 366 -14.35 6.27 -18.61
N GLY A 367 -14.84 5.49 -19.59
CA GLY A 367 -14.47 4.09 -19.75
C GLY A 367 -12.97 3.90 -20.02
N ALA A 368 -12.40 4.74 -20.89
CA ALA A 368 -10.98 4.72 -21.20
C ALA A 368 -10.11 5.05 -19.95
N MET A 369 -10.49 6.05 -19.18
CA MET A 369 -9.80 6.39 -17.92
C MET A 369 -9.92 5.27 -16.90
N GLY A 370 -11.10 4.69 -16.72
CA GLY A 370 -11.32 3.57 -15.81
C GLY A 370 -10.47 2.35 -16.17
N ALA A 371 -10.34 2.03 -17.46
CA ALA A 371 -9.48 0.94 -17.93
C ALA A 371 -7.99 1.21 -17.63
N ARG A 372 -7.51 2.43 -17.86
CA ARG A 372 -6.13 2.84 -17.53
C ARG A 372 -5.88 2.79 -16.02
N ALA A 373 -6.83 3.30 -15.22
CA ALA A 373 -6.72 3.28 -13.77
C ALA A 373 -6.59 1.84 -13.24
N ARG A 374 -7.41 0.93 -13.75
CA ARG A 374 -7.34 -0.48 -13.40
C ARG A 374 -6.01 -1.11 -13.83
N GLN A 375 -5.57 -0.90 -15.05
CA GLN A 375 -4.29 -1.41 -15.55
C GLN A 375 -3.12 -0.91 -14.70
N PHE A 376 -3.12 0.37 -14.34
CA PHE A 376 -2.12 0.96 -13.45
C PHE A 376 -2.15 0.30 -12.06
N ALA A 377 -3.34 0.13 -11.47
CA ALA A 377 -3.48 -0.51 -10.16
C ALA A 377 -3.02 -1.98 -10.18
N GLU A 378 -3.33 -2.73 -11.21
CA GLU A 378 -2.87 -4.12 -11.38
C GLU A 378 -1.36 -4.20 -11.55
N TYR A 379 -0.77 -3.29 -12.35
CA TYR A 379 0.67 -3.22 -12.56
C TYR A 379 1.43 -2.83 -11.29
N MET A 380 0.94 -1.81 -10.55
CA MET A 380 1.66 -1.24 -9.42
C MET A 380 1.37 -1.92 -8.09
N PHE A 381 0.13 -2.40 -7.87
CA PHE A 381 -0.34 -2.77 -6.54
C PHE A 381 -0.83 -4.21 -6.44
N SER A 382 -0.78 -5.02 -7.51
CA SER A 382 -1.19 -6.43 -7.40
C SER A 382 -0.19 -7.23 -6.55
N PRO A 383 -0.64 -8.28 -5.83
CA PRO A 383 0.25 -9.17 -5.10
C PRO A 383 1.34 -9.79 -5.99
N ARG A 384 1.00 -10.06 -7.25
CA ARG A 384 1.92 -10.59 -8.25
C ARG A 384 3.05 -9.61 -8.58
N SER A 385 2.70 -8.34 -8.85
CA SER A 385 3.68 -7.29 -9.19
C SER A 385 4.62 -7.02 -8.03
N ILE A 386 4.10 -6.95 -6.80
CA ILE A 386 4.92 -6.78 -5.59
C ILE A 386 5.88 -7.95 -5.39
N ALA A 387 5.42 -9.18 -5.60
CA ALA A 387 6.28 -10.36 -5.51
C ALA A 387 7.38 -10.37 -6.58
N ILE A 388 7.07 -9.98 -7.82
CA ILE A 388 8.05 -9.84 -8.92
C ILE A 388 9.10 -8.78 -8.55
N ALA A 389 8.68 -7.59 -8.11
CA ALA A 389 9.57 -6.52 -7.72
C ALA A 389 10.48 -6.91 -6.55
N THR A 390 9.93 -7.60 -5.54
CA THR A 390 10.70 -8.09 -4.39
C THR A 390 11.73 -9.14 -4.82
N ARG A 391 11.36 -10.07 -5.69
CA ARG A 391 12.27 -11.06 -6.24
C ARG A 391 13.42 -10.41 -7.04
N ALA A 392 13.15 -9.35 -7.81
CA ALA A 392 14.19 -8.62 -8.54
C ALA A 392 15.23 -8.01 -7.58
N VAL A 393 14.83 -7.53 -6.41
CA VAL A 393 15.74 -7.10 -5.35
C VAL A 393 16.66 -8.24 -4.91
N TYR A 394 16.09 -9.41 -4.64
CA TYR A 394 16.88 -10.58 -4.22
C TYR A 394 17.85 -11.05 -5.31
N SER A 395 17.37 -11.16 -6.56
CA SER A 395 18.23 -11.53 -7.70
C SER A 395 19.40 -10.55 -7.88
N SER A 396 19.17 -9.25 -7.67
CA SER A 396 20.22 -8.24 -7.79
C SER A 396 21.32 -8.36 -6.71
N LEU A 397 21.02 -8.96 -5.57
CA LEU A 397 22.01 -9.24 -4.52
C LEU A 397 22.80 -10.50 -4.83
N LEU A 398 22.12 -11.59 -5.20
CA LEU A 398 22.80 -12.85 -5.54
C LEU A 398 23.76 -12.71 -6.73
N ALA A 399 23.43 -11.84 -7.69
CA ALA A 399 24.30 -11.55 -8.83
C ALA A 399 25.58 -10.75 -8.47
N ARG A 400 25.72 -10.25 -7.23
CA ARG A 400 26.91 -9.52 -6.75
C ARG A 400 27.95 -10.42 -6.06
N ASP A 401 27.62 -11.68 -5.81
CA ASP A 401 28.52 -12.65 -5.19
C ASP A 401 29.63 -13.16 -6.16
N ASN A 402 29.81 -12.49 -7.29
CA ASN A 402 30.82 -12.80 -8.30
C ASN A 402 31.93 -11.77 -8.36
#